data_ccdf611f11bb2a5853d9c4e17bbd39be
#
_entry.id   ccdf611f11bb2a5853d9c4e17bbd39be
#
_cell.length_a   1.000
_cell.length_b   1.000
_cell.length_c   1.000
_cell.angle_alpha   90.00
_cell.angle_beta   90.00
_cell.angle_gamma   90.00
#
_symmetry.space_group_name_H-M   'P 1'
#
loop_
_entity.id
_entity.type
_entity.pdbx_description
1 polymer ?
#
loop_
_entity_poly.entity_id
_entity_poly.type
_entity_poly.pdbx_seq_one_letter_code
_entity_poly.pdbx_strand_id
1 'polypeptide(L)'
;MEQSDYMSYAIIRNEKLTRAEAKGRCVHNDRKAKNHTNKDIDVSKSYLNYYIKKNELNYVKEFDKLREKYDLKGQIRSNSIIVCEMVITSDNKFFNKIGEKETKRYFEESYKFVCNYNNLGERNIISAVVHLDEGVPHMHLVYVPVIQAKDKEGNNIDKICCREFWKGRDSYRNLQNAFWGYVKSKGFDLEPGLPSEETQNEHIPIQKYKAITNFENTKKVLNSIKQELPEVPDIKDFKKLMLNRDEKIVEQIIKPKDELIQELYQNNLELHKELSKQAKVVDIAVKYQKEKKDILAENNELKNKCKNIEIEYENKLDKMKTDYENEIKSKEKKLNNIIDDLDKENDRLNRIIERFKETVSKFIEWICSKFTVSSEEQLMRDFQKETNMNFRVEEQIDSEILKDEEEEELDLW
;
A
#
# COMPACT_ATOMS: atom_id res chain seq x y z
N MET A 1 -26.13 -20.59 2.25
CA MET A 1 -25.20 -19.51 1.88
C MET A 1 -25.13 -18.58 3.07
N GLU A 2 -24.16 -18.78 3.94
CA GLU A 2 -23.90 -17.88 5.05
C GLU A 2 -23.40 -16.56 4.48
N GLN A 3 -24.19 -15.51 4.66
CA GLN A 3 -23.75 -14.14 4.46
C GLN A 3 -22.64 -13.89 5.48
N SER A 4 -21.38 -13.89 5.04
CA SER A 4 -20.30 -13.41 5.90
C SER A 4 -20.65 -11.97 6.27
N ASP A 5 -20.91 -11.73 7.55
CA ASP A 5 -21.08 -10.38 8.11
C ASP A 5 -19.80 -9.58 7.87
N TYR A 6 -19.77 -8.88 6.75
CA TYR A 6 -18.66 -8.04 6.37
C TYR A 6 -18.77 -6.74 7.16
N MET A 7 -17.98 -6.64 8.24
CA MET A 7 -18.00 -5.51 9.16
C MET A 7 -17.31 -4.29 8.54
N SER A 8 -17.96 -3.14 8.62
CA SER A 8 -17.39 -1.85 8.21
C SER A 8 -16.64 -1.20 9.37
N TYR A 9 -15.56 -0.49 9.09
CA TYR A 9 -14.66 0.06 10.11
C TYR A 9 -14.72 1.59 10.16
N ALA A 10 -14.66 2.14 11.38
CA ALA A 10 -14.40 3.57 11.56
C ALA A 10 -12.92 3.86 11.23
N ILE A 11 -12.66 4.76 10.31
CA ILE A 11 -11.31 5.07 9.84
C ILE A 11 -11.02 6.56 10.03
N ILE A 12 -9.99 6.86 10.82
CA ILE A 12 -9.39 8.19 10.93
C ILE A 12 -7.88 8.06 10.84
N ARG A 13 -7.26 8.84 9.96
CA ARG A 13 -5.80 8.85 9.77
C ARG A 13 -5.28 10.26 9.86
N ASN A 14 -4.11 10.45 10.46
CA ASN A 14 -3.48 11.75 10.55
C ASN A 14 -2.17 11.77 9.76
N GLU A 15 -1.98 12.83 9.01
CA GLU A 15 -0.75 13.14 8.28
C GLU A 15 -0.19 14.49 8.74
N LYS A 16 1.14 14.60 8.80
CA LYS A 16 1.86 15.81 9.21
C LYS A 16 2.35 16.51 7.96
N LEU A 17 2.11 17.82 7.83
CA LEU A 17 2.40 18.56 6.62
C LEU A 17 3.34 19.74 6.90
N THR A 18 4.41 19.81 6.13
CA THR A 18 5.27 20.98 6.00
C THR A 18 4.59 22.06 5.15
N ARG A 19 5.20 23.25 5.05
CA ARG A 19 4.68 24.34 4.19
C ARG A 19 4.50 23.92 2.73
N ALA A 20 5.46 23.18 2.18
CA ALA A 20 5.41 22.75 0.78
C ALA A 20 4.27 21.74 0.55
N GLU A 21 4.15 20.75 1.43
CA GLU A 21 3.10 19.72 1.38
C GLU A 21 1.72 20.31 1.60
N ALA A 22 1.55 21.22 2.56
CA ALA A 22 0.30 21.92 2.83
C ALA A 22 -0.22 22.71 1.61
N LYS A 23 0.69 23.31 0.82
CA LYS A 23 0.33 23.99 -0.42
C LYS A 23 -0.23 23.02 -1.47
N GLY A 24 0.43 21.87 -1.68
CA GLY A 24 -0.03 20.82 -2.59
C GLY A 24 -1.36 20.23 -2.15
N ARG A 25 -1.51 19.97 -0.85
CA ARG A 25 -2.72 19.43 -0.25
C ARG A 25 -3.94 20.36 -0.44
N CYS A 26 -3.74 21.68 -0.27
CA CYS A 26 -4.79 22.66 -0.52
C CYS A 26 -5.30 22.61 -1.97
N VAL A 27 -4.41 22.44 -2.95
CA VAL A 27 -4.78 22.32 -4.37
C VAL A 27 -5.63 21.07 -4.62
N HIS A 28 -5.28 19.96 -3.98
CA HIS A 28 -6.04 18.71 -4.07
C HIS A 28 -7.42 18.83 -3.40
N ASN A 29 -7.44 19.26 -2.16
CA ASN A 29 -8.67 19.31 -1.35
C ASN A 29 -9.69 20.29 -1.92
N ASP A 30 -9.24 21.44 -2.44
CA ASP A 30 -10.10 22.46 -3.05
C ASP A 30 -10.40 22.18 -4.54
N ARG A 31 -9.94 21.05 -5.11
CA ARG A 31 -10.10 20.71 -6.56
C ARG A 31 -9.59 21.81 -7.49
N LYS A 32 -8.53 22.54 -7.10
CA LYS A 32 -7.96 23.64 -7.90
C LYS A 32 -7.00 23.20 -9.01
N ALA A 33 -6.64 21.92 -9.06
CA ALA A 33 -5.79 21.40 -10.13
C ALA A 33 -6.56 21.32 -11.45
N LYS A 34 -5.96 21.80 -12.56
CA LYS A 34 -6.52 21.62 -13.91
C LYS A 34 -6.50 20.16 -14.36
N ASN A 35 -5.46 19.41 -13.96
CA ASN A 35 -5.32 17.99 -14.24
C ASN A 35 -5.10 17.25 -12.91
N HIS A 36 -5.98 16.34 -12.59
CA HIS A 36 -5.85 15.51 -11.40
C HIS A 36 -4.93 14.31 -11.67
N THR A 37 -3.92 14.12 -10.85
CA THR A 37 -3.06 12.93 -10.89
C THR A 37 -3.81 11.67 -10.41
N ASN A 38 -4.80 11.87 -9.55
CA ASN A 38 -5.70 10.80 -9.12
C ASN A 38 -6.82 10.62 -10.17
N LYS A 39 -6.80 9.47 -10.87
CA LYS A 39 -7.78 9.12 -11.89
C LYS A 39 -9.14 8.72 -11.34
N ASP A 40 -9.25 8.50 -10.04
CA ASP A 40 -10.52 8.15 -9.40
C ASP A 40 -11.42 9.36 -9.18
N ILE A 41 -10.91 10.57 -9.39
CA ILE A 41 -11.69 11.80 -9.29
C ILE A 41 -12.60 11.91 -10.50
N ASP A 42 -13.90 11.82 -10.26
CA ASP A 42 -14.93 12.09 -11.25
C ASP A 42 -15.29 13.59 -11.20
N VAL A 43 -14.61 14.37 -12.06
CA VAL A 43 -14.79 15.82 -12.12
C VAL A 43 -16.26 16.22 -12.34
N SER A 44 -17.05 15.37 -13.01
CA SER A 44 -18.47 15.62 -13.25
C SER A 44 -19.30 15.60 -11.95
N LYS A 45 -18.78 14.98 -10.88
CA LYS A 45 -19.41 14.91 -9.56
C LYS A 45 -18.82 15.85 -8.53
N SER A 46 -17.76 16.61 -8.86
CA SER A 46 -17.11 17.51 -7.90
C SER A 46 -18.04 18.58 -7.32
N TYR A 47 -19.18 18.86 -7.98
CA TYR A 47 -20.21 19.75 -7.44
C TYR A 47 -20.94 19.17 -6.20
N LEU A 48 -20.84 17.86 -5.95
CA LEU A 48 -21.39 17.20 -4.78
C LEU A 48 -20.52 17.40 -3.53
N ASN A 49 -19.27 17.77 -3.72
CA ASN A 49 -18.35 18.03 -2.61
C ASN A 49 -18.83 19.23 -1.81
N TYR A 50 -18.69 19.15 -0.51
CA TYR A 50 -19.13 20.24 0.36
C TYR A 50 -18.16 20.50 1.51
N TYR A 51 -18.20 21.72 2.04
CA TYR A 51 -17.39 22.12 3.18
C TYR A 51 -18.23 22.17 4.45
N ILE A 52 -17.73 21.56 5.53
CA ILE A 52 -18.21 21.80 6.89
C ILE A 52 -17.54 23.09 7.40
N LYS A 53 -16.26 23.26 7.11
CA LYS A 53 -15.54 24.52 7.32
C LYS A 53 -14.70 24.85 6.09
N LYS A 54 -14.95 26.00 5.47
CA LYS A 54 -14.26 26.44 4.26
C LYS A 54 -13.11 27.38 4.63
N ASN A 55 -11.93 27.15 4.02
CA ASN A 55 -10.81 28.07 4.04
C ASN A 55 -11.06 29.24 3.05
N GLU A 56 -10.70 30.47 3.44
CA GLU A 56 -10.76 31.64 2.58
C GLU A 56 -9.51 31.76 1.69
N LEU A 57 -8.35 31.38 2.26
CA LEU A 57 -7.04 31.43 1.63
C LEU A 57 -6.49 30.03 1.46
N ASN A 58 -5.29 29.89 0.89
CA ASN A 58 -4.59 28.61 0.92
C ASN A 58 -4.13 28.27 2.35
N TYR A 59 -3.91 26.98 2.63
CA TYR A 59 -3.60 26.49 3.99
C TYR A 59 -2.38 27.16 4.63
N VAL A 60 -1.38 27.54 3.85
CA VAL A 60 -0.19 28.24 4.37
C VAL A 60 -0.54 29.64 4.85
N LYS A 61 -1.33 30.38 4.06
CA LYS A 61 -1.78 31.72 4.45
C LYS A 61 -2.77 31.69 5.60
N GLU A 62 -3.66 30.70 5.65
CA GLU A 62 -4.55 30.49 6.80
C GLU A 62 -3.75 30.18 8.07
N PHE A 63 -2.73 29.35 7.98
CA PHE A 63 -1.82 29.09 9.08
C PHE A 63 -1.14 30.36 9.58
N ASP A 64 -0.59 31.16 8.66
CA ASP A 64 0.09 32.45 9.04
C ASP A 64 -0.90 33.41 9.67
N LYS A 65 -2.14 33.56 9.15
CA LYS A 65 -3.23 34.38 9.71
C LYS A 65 -3.64 33.90 11.11
N LEU A 66 -3.79 32.58 11.30
CA LEU A 66 -4.14 32.03 12.63
C LEU A 66 -3.01 32.24 13.64
N ARG A 67 -1.77 32.04 13.23
CA ARG A 67 -0.60 32.26 14.07
C ARG A 67 -0.52 33.68 14.58
N GLU A 68 -0.73 34.66 13.70
CA GLU A 68 -0.74 36.08 14.06
C GLU A 68 -1.94 36.45 14.95
N LYS A 69 -3.15 36.07 14.52
CA LYS A 69 -4.41 36.38 15.20
C LYS A 69 -4.46 35.89 16.65
N TYR A 70 -3.92 34.71 16.92
CA TYR A 70 -3.96 34.07 18.24
C TYR A 70 -2.61 34.05 18.95
N ASP A 71 -1.62 34.82 18.45
CA ASP A 71 -0.26 34.91 18.99
C ASP A 71 0.35 33.51 19.29
N LEU A 72 0.16 32.55 18.36
CA LEU A 72 0.62 31.19 18.56
C LEU A 72 2.14 31.14 18.60
N LYS A 73 2.70 30.71 19.72
CA LYS A 73 4.14 30.60 19.93
C LYS A 73 4.71 29.35 19.25
N GLY A 74 6.00 29.35 19.07
CA GLY A 74 6.76 28.22 18.50
C GLY A 74 7.70 28.68 17.39
N GLN A 75 8.86 28.00 17.32
CA GLN A 75 9.85 28.26 16.27
C GLN A 75 9.46 27.48 15.01
N ILE A 76 9.23 28.19 13.90
CA ILE A 76 8.92 27.59 12.60
C ILE A 76 10.15 27.67 11.69
N ARG A 77 10.71 26.51 11.36
CA ARG A 77 11.79 26.34 10.39
C ARG A 77 11.21 25.90 9.04
N SER A 78 12.01 25.84 7.99
CA SER A 78 11.59 25.42 6.64
C SER A 78 10.99 24.01 6.61
N ASN A 79 11.52 23.11 7.42
CA ASN A 79 11.06 21.71 7.54
C ASN A 79 10.07 21.49 8.70
N SER A 80 9.61 22.54 9.39
CA SER A 80 8.65 22.40 10.47
C SER A 80 7.29 21.95 9.96
N ILE A 81 6.66 21.06 10.70
CA ILE A 81 5.24 20.74 10.51
C ILE A 81 4.42 21.95 10.95
N ILE A 82 3.66 22.51 10.03
CA ILE A 82 2.83 23.68 10.28
C ILE A 82 1.36 23.32 10.49
N VAL A 83 0.88 22.31 9.79
CA VAL A 83 -0.48 21.78 9.89
C VAL A 83 -0.47 20.27 9.86
N CYS A 84 -1.55 19.70 10.36
CA CYS A 84 -1.84 18.28 10.18
C CYS A 84 -3.14 18.13 9.39
N GLU A 85 -3.30 17.01 8.71
CA GLU A 85 -4.54 16.64 8.05
C GLU A 85 -5.06 15.33 8.63
N MET A 86 -6.33 15.28 8.95
CA MET A 86 -7.06 14.06 9.24
C MET A 86 -7.89 13.66 8.03
N VAL A 87 -7.75 12.42 7.57
CA VAL A 87 -8.65 11.81 6.58
C VAL A 87 -9.58 10.87 7.32
N ILE A 88 -10.88 11.13 7.21
CA ILE A 88 -11.94 10.41 7.91
C ILE A 88 -12.86 9.76 6.90
N THR A 89 -13.10 8.45 7.05
CA THR A 89 -13.93 7.66 6.12
C THR A 89 -14.40 6.36 6.75
N SER A 90 -15.11 5.58 5.97
CA SER A 90 -15.39 4.15 6.14
C SER A 90 -15.35 3.48 4.76
N ASP A 91 -16.07 2.40 4.54
CA ASP A 91 -16.22 1.76 3.24
C ASP A 91 -17.55 2.14 2.53
N ASN A 92 -17.64 1.81 1.24
CA ASN A 92 -18.83 2.10 0.43
C ASN A 92 -20.09 1.38 0.94
N LYS A 93 -19.96 0.18 1.56
CA LYS A 93 -21.12 -0.56 2.05
C LYS A 93 -21.77 0.19 3.21
N PHE A 94 -20.96 0.72 4.11
CA PHE A 94 -21.44 1.55 5.20
C PHE A 94 -22.20 2.77 4.68
N PHE A 95 -21.59 3.57 3.81
CA PHE A 95 -22.22 4.80 3.30
C PHE A 95 -23.48 4.51 2.48
N ASN A 96 -23.50 3.44 1.69
CA ASN A 96 -24.69 3.00 0.97
C ASN A 96 -25.81 2.53 1.93
N LYS A 97 -25.45 1.85 3.03
CA LYS A 97 -26.40 1.37 4.06
C LYS A 97 -27.07 2.53 4.78
N ILE A 98 -26.30 3.56 5.17
CA ILE A 98 -26.83 4.68 5.96
C ILE A 98 -27.52 5.77 5.11
N GLY A 99 -27.18 5.86 3.82
CA GLY A 99 -27.74 6.84 2.90
C GLY A 99 -27.16 8.27 3.07
N GLU A 100 -27.57 9.16 2.18
CA GLU A 100 -26.95 10.48 2.04
C GLU A 100 -27.11 11.37 3.29
N LYS A 101 -28.29 11.41 3.90
CA LYS A 101 -28.57 12.23 5.10
C LYS A 101 -27.68 11.82 6.27
N GLU A 102 -27.59 10.52 6.54
CA GLU A 102 -26.78 10.00 7.63
C GLU A 102 -25.28 10.07 7.30
N THR A 103 -24.89 9.98 6.05
CA THR A 103 -23.51 10.25 5.61
C THR A 103 -23.10 11.67 5.95
N LYS A 104 -23.96 12.65 5.70
CA LYS A 104 -23.70 14.04 6.08
C LYS A 104 -23.58 14.19 7.60
N ARG A 105 -24.52 13.58 8.36
CA ARG A 105 -24.48 13.56 9.84
C ARG A 105 -23.19 12.90 10.37
N TYR A 106 -22.74 11.81 9.73
CA TYR A 106 -21.47 11.15 10.10
C TYR A 106 -20.28 12.10 10.02
N PHE A 107 -20.14 12.86 8.92
CA PHE A 107 -19.05 13.80 8.79
C PHE A 107 -19.19 15.03 9.70
N GLU A 108 -20.40 15.51 9.97
CA GLU A 108 -20.64 16.59 10.95
C GLU A 108 -20.27 16.14 12.37
N GLU A 109 -20.62 14.93 12.78
CA GLU A 109 -20.21 14.38 14.09
C GLU A 109 -18.70 14.14 14.13
N SER A 110 -18.12 13.63 13.04
CA SER A 110 -16.66 13.47 12.93
C SER A 110 -15.91 14.79 13.08
N TYR A 111 -16.42 15.86 12.48
CA TYR A 111 -15.90 17.21 12.67
C TYR A 111 -15.94 17.66 14.13
N LYS A 112 -17.07 17.48 14.82
CA LYS A 112 -17.23 17.78 16.25
C LYS A 112 -16.26 16.98 17.11
N PHE A 113 -16.06 15.70 16.79
CA PHE A 113 -15.07 14.86 17.46
C PHE A 113 -13.67 15.49 17.39
N VAL A 114 -13.22 15.85 16.17
CA VAL A 114 -11.88 16.42 15.98
C VAL A 114 -11.73 17.76 16.68
N CYS A 115 -12.77 18.62 16.67
CA CYS A 115 -12.75 19.90 17.41
C CYS A 115 -12.47 19.71 18.92
N ASN A 116 -12.94 18.60 19.49
CA ASN A 116 -12.79 18.33 20.93
C ASN A 116 -11.57 17.44 21.25
N TYR A 117 -11.01 16.78 20.25
CA TYR A 117 -9.89 15.86 20.47
C TYR A 117 -8.62 16.60 20.89
N ASN A 118 -7.98 16.16 21.98
CA ASN A 118 -6.79 16.78 22.58
C ASN A 118 -6.95 18.30 22.82
N ASN A 119 -8.16 18.76 23.12
CA ASN A 119 -8.49 20.17 23.30
C ASN A 119 -8.11 21.06 22.10
N LEU A 120 -8.18 20.51 20.88
CA LEU A 120 -7.77 21.23 19.68
C LEU A 120 -8.51 22.56 19.52
N GLY A 121 -9.82 22.57 19.71
CA GLY A 121 -10.67 23.73 19.50
C GLY A 121 -10.93 24.05 18.02
N GLU A 122 -12.15 24.42 17.72
CA GLU A 122 -12.58 24.74 16.34
C GLU A 122 -11.78 25.89 15.70
N ARG A 123 -11.27 26.82 16.50
CA ARG A 123 -10.45 27.95 16.01
C ARG A 123 -9.17 27.54 15.31
N ASN A 124 -8.62 26.36 15.67
CA ASN A 124 -7.38 25.83 15.12
C ASN A 124 -7.60 24.97 13.87
N ILE A 125 -8.86 24.72 13.46
CA ILE A 125 -9.18 24.03 12.21
C ILE A 125 -9.17 25.05 11.06
N ILE A 126 -8.42 24.74 10.02
CA ILE A 126 -8.31 25.57 8.80
C ILE A 126 -9.43 25.23 7.83
N SER A 127 -9.65 23.95 7.56
CA SER A 127 -10.60 23.48 6.54
C SER A 127 -11.13 22.11 6.90
N ALA A 128 -12.38 21.85 6.54
CA ALA A 128 -12.96 20.51 6.56
C ALA A 128 -13.85 20.37 5.32
N VAL A 129 -13.40 19.59 4.34
CA VAL A 129 -14.09 19.34 3.08
C VAL A 129 -14.42 17.86 2.93
N VAL A 130 -15.63 17.56 2.51
CA VAL A 130 -16.08 16.19 2.20
C VAL A 130 -16.07 16.00 0.71
N HIS A 131 -15.37 14.97 0.26
CA HIS A 131 -15.30 14.56 -1.13
C HIS A 131 -16.28 13.40 -1.38
N LEU A 132 -17.15 13.61 -2.36
CA LEU A 132 -18.12 12.62 -2.87
C LEU A 132 -17.86 12.28 -4.36
N ASP A 133 -16.80 12.86 -4.93
CA ASP A 133 -16.37 12.73 -6.32
C ASP A 133 -15.26 11.69 -6.52
N GLU A 134 -14.95 10.91 -5.48
CA GLU A 134 -14.02 9.79 -5.52
C GLU A 134 -14.72 8.47 -5.17
N GLY A 135 -13.98 7.36 -5.23
CA GLY A 135 -14.54 6.02 -5.05
C GLY A 135 -15.27 5.77 -3.72
N VAL A 136 -14.89 6.47 -2.65
CA VAL A 136 -15.50 6.35 -1.30
C VAL A 136 -15.66 7.73 -0.70
N PRO A 137 -16.80 8.08 -0.09
CA PRO A 137 -16.97 9.33 0.67
C PRO A 137 -15.92 9.48 1.76
N HIS A 138 -15.25 10.63 1.81
CA HIS A 138 -14.23 10.91 2.84
C HIS A 138 -14.11 12.40 3.12
N MET A 139 -13.71 12.72 4.34
CA MET A 139 -13.48 14.09 4.78
C MET A 139 -11.98 14.35 4.95
N HIS A 140 -11.50 15.43 4.34
CA HIS A 140 -10.20 16.03 4.63
C HIS A 140 -10.36 17.15 5.62
N LEU A 141 -9.80 17.01 6.81
CA LEU A 141 -9.84 18.02 7.87
C LEU A 141 -8.42 18.47 8.17
N VAL A 142 -8.13 19.75 7.92
CA VAL A 142 -6.80 20.36 8.11
C VAL A 142 -6.82 21.29 9.32
N TYR A 143 -5.83 21.17 10.20
CA TYR A 143 -5.75 21.90 11.46
C TYR A 143 -4.30 22.23 11.84
N VAL A 144 -4.15 23.25 12.72
CA VAL A 144 -2.88 23.61 13.33
C VAL A 144 -2.72 22.83 14.64
N PRO A 145 -1.66 22.05 14.87
CA PRO A 145 -1.45 21.28 16.10
C PRO A 145 -1.00 22.19 17.25
N VAL A 146 -1.96 22.85 17.89
CA VAL A 146 -1.75 23.76 19.02
C VAL A 146 -1.87 23.00 20.33
N ILE A 147 -0.95 23.26 21.25
CA ILE A 147 -0.98 22.76 22.62
C ILE A 147 -0.95 23.92 23.59
N GLN A 148 -1.47 23.71 24.78
CA GLN A 148 -1.27 24.61 25.90
C GLN A 148 0.07 24.33 26.57
N ALA A 149 0.87 25.36 26.77
CA ALA A 149 2.19 25.27 27.39
C ALA A 149 2.37 26.43 28.38
N LYS A 150 3.42 26.40 29.17
CA LYS A 150 3.85 27.55 29.98
C LYS A 150 5.10 28.17 29.36
N ASP A 151 5.16 29.50 29.39
CA ASP A 151 6.37 30.23 29.05
C ASP A 151 7.41 30.18 30.18
N LYS A 152 8.53 30.89 30.02
CA LYS A 152 9.61 30.94 31.03
C LYS A 152 9.20 31.63 32.33
N GLU A 153 8.15 32.43 32.27
CA GLU A 153 7.61 33.23 33.36
C GLU A 153 6.44 32.52 34.06
N GLY A 154 6.04 31.33 33.55
CA GLY A 154 4.95 30.53 34.12
C GLY A 154 3.57 30.84 33.53
N ASN A 155 3.44 31.79 32.59
CA ASN A 155 2.16 32.14 31.97
C ASN A 155 1.71 31.08 30.98
N ASN A 156 0.40 30.86 30.88
CA ASN A 156 -0.17 29.95 29.90
C ASN A 156 -0.07 30.56 28.50
N ILE A 157 0.47 29.79 27.57
CA ILE A 157 0.60 30.16 26.15
C ILE A 157 0.07 29.06 25.25
N ASP A 158 -0.47 29.47 24.12
CA ASP A 158 -0.78 28.54 23.03
C ASP A 158 0.47 28.36 22.13
N LYS A 159 0.92 27.13 21.97
CA LYS A 159 2.16 26.81 21.25
C LYS A 159 1.89 25.84 20.13
N ILE A 160 2.44 26.11 18.94
CA ILE A 160 2.44 25.17 17.82
C ILE A 160 3.50 24.10 18.08
N CYS A 161 3.09 22.87 18.33
CA CYS A 161 4.01 21.75 18.57
C CYS A 161 3.40 20.41 18.20
N CYS A 162 3.63 19.98 16.96
CA CYS A 162 3.12 18.70 16.45
C CYS A 162 3.64 17.51 17.25
N ARG A 163 4.91 17.55 17.71
CA ARG A 163 5.51 16.46 18.50
C ARG A 163 4.81 16.26 19.84
N GLU A 164 4.47 17.35 20.53
CA GLU A 164 3.79 17.28 21.82
C GLU A 164 2.30 16.97 21.67
N PHE A 165 1.66 17.50 20.60
CA PHE A 165 0.27 17.18 20.27
C PHE A 165 0.07 15.67 20.03
N TRP A 166 1.03 15.04 19.35
CA TRP A 166 1.07 13.59 19.05
C TRP A 166 2.09 12.87 19.94
N LYS A 167 2.03 13.12 21.23
CA LYS A 167 2.96 12.51 22.18
C LYS A 167 2.61 11.05 22.46
N GLY A 168 3.65 10.19 22.44
CA GLY A 168 3.55 8.77 22.76
C GLY A 168 3.41 7.86 21.55
N ARG A 169 3.94 6.64 21.68
CA ARG A 169 3.95 5.61 20.63
C ARG A 169 2.54 5.25 20.16
N ASP A 170 1.58 5.21 21.07
CA ASP A 170 0.20 4.80 20.79
C ASP A 170 -0.75 5.95 20.44
N SER A 171 -0.23 7.16 20.19
CA SER A 171 -1.05 8.34 19.95
C SER A 171 -2.05 8.18 18.80
N TYR A 172 -1.68 7.50 17.72
CA TYR A 172 -2.56 7.24 16.58
C TYR A 172 -3.55 6.10 16.86
N ARG A 173 -3.16 5.09 17.63
CA ARG A 173 -4.07 4.03 18.10
C ARG A 173 -5.14 4.62 19.02
N ASN A 174 -4.72 5.49 19.94
CA ASN A 174 -5.64 6.19 20.84
C ASN A 174 -6.63 7.07 20.07
N LEU A 175 -6.17 7.76 19.01
CA LEU A 175 -7.06 8.50 18.11
C LEU A 175 -8.11 7.59 17.46
N GLN A 176 -7.69 6.45 16.89
CA GLN A 176 -8.58 5.48 16.24
C GLN A 176 -9.63 4.95 17.22
N ASN A 177 -9.20 4.53 18.40
CA ASN A 177 -10.09 3.98 19.42
C ASN A 177 -11.07 5.02 19.95
N ALA A 178 -10.61 6.25 20.21
CA ALA A 178 -11.45 7.36 20.66
C ALA A 178 -12.48 7.73 19.60
N PHE A 179 -12.07 7.79 18.33
CA PHE A 179 -12.95 8.08 17.20
C PHE A 179 -14.05 7.02 17.04
N TRP A 180 -13.64 5.74 17.03
CA TRP A 180 -14.59 4.64 16.99
C TRP A 180 -15.62 4.71 18.13
N GLY A 181 -15.14 4.85 19.37
CA GLY A 181 -16.04 4.98 20.55
C GLY A 181 -17.01 6.13 20.41
N TYR A 182 -16.55 7.28 19.90
CA TYR A 182 -17.38 8.44 19.66
C TYR A 182 -18.47 8.19 18.60
N VAL A 183 -18.11 7.73 17.40
CA VAL A 183 -19.09 7.51 16.32
C VAL A 183 -20.07 6.40 16.68
N LYS A 184 -19.63 5.37 17.41
CA LYS A 184 -20.50 4.31 17.95
C LYS A 184 -21.50 4.89 18.94
N SER A 185 -21.08 5.81 19.83
CA SER A 185 -21.99 6.50 20.76
C SER A 185 -23.03 7.37 20.05
N LYS A 186 -22.76 7.77 18.82
CA LYS A 186 -23.69 8.53 17.96
C LYS A 186 -24.60 7.62 17.12
N GLY A 187 -24.53 6.32 17.33
CA GLY A 187 -25.42 5.34 16.69
C GLY A 187 -24.94 4.84 15.33
N PHE A 188 -23.68 5.08 14.95
CA PHE A 188 -23.09 4.53 13.74
C PHE A 188 -22.57 3.11 14.00
N ASP A 189 -23.06 2.15 13.21
CA ASP A 189 -22.72 0.73 13.30
C ASP A 189 -21.38 0.47 12.58
N LEU A 190 -20.29 0.73 13.28
CA LEU A 190 -18.92 0.58 12.80
C LEU A 190 -18.07 -0.14 13.85
N GLU A 191 -17.12 -0.92 13.36
CA GLU A 191 -16.15 -1.63 14.20
C GLU A 191 -14.83 -0.86 14.33
N PRO A 192 -14.03 -1.11 15.38
CA PRO A 192 -12.71 -0.50 15.52
C PRO A 192 -11.77 -1.03 14.45
N GLY A 193 -10.94 -0.15 13.90
CA GLY A 193 -9.85 -0.59 13.00
C GLY A 193 -8.93 -1.58 13.73
N LEU A 194 -8.64 -2.70 13.10
CA LEU A 194 -7.71 -3.68 13.65
C LEU A 194 -6.28 -3.12 13.72
N PRO A 195 -5.52 -3.39 14.79
CA PRO A 195 -4.12 -3.01 14.89
C PRO A 195 -3.31 -3.59 13.73
N SER A 196 -2.31 -2.85 13.23
CA SER A 196 -1.40 -3.33 12.18
C SER A 196 -0.65 -4.60 12.58
N GLU A 197 -0.39 -4.78 13.87
CA GLU A 197 0.23 -5.97 14.46
C GLU A 197 -0.64 -7.23 14.30
N GLU A 198 -1.96 -7.09 14.35
CA GLU A 198 -2.90 -8.20 14.17
C GLU A 198 -3.19 -8.48 12.69
N THR A 199 -3.24 -7.42 11.87
CA THR A 199 -3.55 -7.55 10.43
C THR A 199 -2.32 -7.87 9.59
N GLN A 200 -1.09 -7.70 10.12
CA GLN A 200 0.18 -7.77 9.38
C GLN A 200 0.19 -6.87 8.12
N ASN A 201 -0.71 -5.89 8.06
CA ASN A 201 -0.82 -4.96 6.95
C ASN A 201 0.01 -3.71 7.23
N GLU A 202 1.17 -3.62 6.60
CA GLU A 202 1.91 -2.38 6.53
C GLU A 202 1.16 -1.33 5.70
N HIS A 203 1.33 -0.06 6.06
CA HIS A 203 0.75 1.05 5.30
C HIS A 203 1.39 1.10 3.90
N ILE A 204 0.68 0.60 2.91
CA ILE A 204 1.11 0.68 1.51
C ILE A 204 0.60 2.00 0.92
N PRO A 205 1.48 2.85 0.34
CA PRO A 205 1.06 4.05 -0.38
C PRO A 205 0.00 3.73 -1.44
N ILE A 206 -1.02 4.59 -1.60
CA ILE A 206 -2.17 4.35 -2.49
C ILE A 206 -1.75 3.98 -3.92
N GLN A 207 -0.71 4.63 -4.45
CA GLN A 207 -0.19 4.32 -5.80
C GLN A 207 0.36 2.89 -5.88
N LYS A 208 1.04 2.45 -4.84
CA LYS A 208 1.53 1.09 -4.67
C LYS A 208 0.38 0.07 -4.60
N TYR A 209 -0.60 0.34 -3.76
CA TYR A 209 -1.80 -0.50 -3.61
C TYR A 209 -2.54 -0.66 -4.94
N LYS A 210 -2.77 0.43 -5.66
CA LYS A 210 -3.41 0.41 -6.98
C LYS A 210 -2.62 -0.40 -8.01
N ALA A 211 -1.28 -0.29 -8.02
CA ALA A 211 -0.43 -1.06 -8.91
C ALA A 211 -0.53 -2.57 -8.62
N ILE A 212 -0.50 -2.97 -7.34
CA ILE A 212 -0.65 -4.37 -6.90
C ILE A 212 -2.03 -4.92 -7.31
N THR A 213 -3.10 -4.17 -7.03
CA THR A 213 -4.48 -4.59 -7.35
C THR A 213 -4.68 -4.77 -8.85
N ASN A 214 -4.19 -3.85 -9.67
CA ASN A 214 -4.24 -3.96 -11.13
C ASN A 214 -3.46 -5.18 -11.63
N PHE A 215 -2.29 -5.44 -11.05
CA PHE A 215 -1.51 -6.63 -11.39
C PHE A 215 -2.22 -7.93 -10.99
N GLU A 216 -2.80 -8.00 -9.80
CA GLU A 216 -3.55 -9.18 -9.35
C GLU A 216 -4.78 -9.46 -10.22
N ASN A 217 -5.49 -8.43 -10.67
CA ASN A 217 -6.59 -8.55 -11.62
C ASN A 217 -6.10 -9.08 -12.97
N THR A 218 -5.01 -8.55 -13.51
CA THR A 218 -4.39 -9.05 -14.75
C THR A 218 -3.97 -10.52 -14.62
N LYS A 219 -3.40 -10.91 -13.47
CA LYS A 219 -3.03 -12.30 -13.19
C LYS A 219 -4.23 -13.25 -13.13
N LYS A 220 -5.37 -12.80 -12.58
CA LYS A 220 -6.62 -13.60 -12.57
C LYS A 220 -7.10 -13.85 -14.00
N VAL A 221 -7.09 -12.83 -14.87
CA VAL A 221 -7.44 -12.98 -16.30
C VAL A 221 -6.48 -13.95 -16.99
N LEU A 222 -5.18 -13.82 -16.81
CA LEU A 222 -4.18 -14.75 -17.36
C LEU A 222 -4.36 -16.20 -16.87
N ASN A 223 -4.73 -16.38 -15.61
CA ASN A 223 -4.98 -17.71 -15.05
C ASN A 223 -6.28 -18.32 -15.57
N SER A 224 -7.34 -17.53 -15.81
CA SER A 224 -8.58 -18.03 -16.44
C SER A 224 -8.32 -18.50 -17.87
N ILE A 225 -7.54 -17.75 -18.64
CA ILE A 225 -7.14 -18.18 -20.00
C ILE A 225 -6.35 -19.50 -19.95
N LYS A 226 -5.45 -19.67 -18.97
CA LYS A 226 -4.69 -20.93 -18.83
C LYS A 226 -5.53 -22.15 -18.46
N GLN A 227 -6.68 -21.96 -17.80
CA GLN A 227 -7.56 -23.07 -17.40
C GLN A 227 -8.39 -23.64 -18.54
N GLU A 228 -8.49 -22.92 -19.67
CA GLU A 228 -9.23 -23.33 -20.86
C GLU A 228 -8.37 -24.06 -21.90
N LEU A 229 -7.10 -24.33 -21.59
CA LEU A 229 -6.19 -25.01 -22.51
C LEU A 229 -6.55 -26.50 -22.65
N PRO A 230 -6.75 -27.00 -23.88
CA PRO A 230 -7.05 -28.42 -24.11
C PRO A 230 -5.89 -29.32 -23.67
N GLU A 231 -6.23 -30.49 -23.09
CA GLU A 231 -5.25 -31.50 -22.78
C GLU A 231 -4.70 -32.12 -24.09
N VAL A 232 -3.40 -32.02 -24.27
CA VAL A 232 -2.72 -32.57 -25.43
C VAL A 232 -2.00 -33.88 -25.01
N PRO A 233 -2.22 -35.02 -25.70
CA PRO A 233 -1.59 -36.30 -25.35
C PRO A 233 -0.05 -36.20 -25.29
N ASP A 234 0.59 -36.99 -24.43
CA ASP A 234 2.05 -37.11 -24.41
C ASP A 234 2.54 -38.01 -25.58
N ILE A 235 3.72 -37.67 -26.11
CA ILE A 235 4.39 -38.49 -27.15
C ILE A 235 4.55 -39.96 -26.71
N LYS A 236 4.68 -40.21 -25.41
CA LYS A 236 4.79 -41.55 -24.79
C LYS A 236 3.56 -42.41 -25.00
N ASP A 237 2.38 -41.82 -25.21
CA ASP A 237 1.12 -42.50 -25.43
C ASP A 237 1.08 -43.18 -26.81
N PHE A 238 2.00 -42.85 -27.72
CA PHE A 238 2.11 -43.40 -29.07
C PHE A 238 3.17 -44.51 -29.14
N LYS A 239 2.72 -45.75 -29.31
CA LYS A 239 3.60 -46.92 -29.43
C LYS A 239 4.54 -46.78 -30.65
N LYS A 240 5.82 -47.16 -30.52
CA LYS A 240 6.84 -47.07 -31.58
C LYS A 240 6.47 -47.83 -32.87
N LEU A 241 5.65 -48.87 -32.80
CA LEU A 241 5.21 -49.70 -33.93
C LEU A 241 3.81 -49.36 -34.46
N MET A 242 3.30 -48.16 -34.15
CA MET A 242 1.99 -47.73 -34.63
C MET A 242 2.08 -47.30 -36.10
N LEU A 243 1.18 -47.79 -36.94
CA LEU A 243 1.07 -47.39 -38.35
C LEU A 243 0.80 -45.88 -38.43
N ASN A 244 1.53 -45.17 -39.29
CA ASN A 244 1.45 -43.69 -39.42
C ASN A 244 1.70 -42.95 -38.12
N ARG A 245 2.63 -43.44 -37.29
CA ARG A 245 2.96 -42.83 -36.00
C ARG A 245 3.34 -41.35 -36.12
N ASP A 246 4.18 -41.03 -37.09
CA ASP A 246 4.70 -39.67 -37.26
C ASP A 246 3.61 -38.72 -37.75
N GLU A 247 2.72 -39.15 -38.64
CA GLU A 247 1.55 -38.38 -39.07
C GLU A 247 0.58 -38.15 -37.92
N LYS A 248 0.31 -39.16 -37.08
CA LYS A 248 -0.54 -39.02 -35.89
C LYS A 248 0.08 -38.13 -34.82
N ILE A 249 1.40 -38.18 -34.64
CA ILE A 249 2.10 -37.27 -33.76
C ILE A 249 1.96 -35.84 -34.25
N VAL A 250 2.13 -35.58 -35.55
CA VAL A 250 1.93 -34.26 -36.14
C VAL A 250 0.49 -33.78 -35.95
N GLU A 251 -0.48 -34.65 -36.22
CA GLU A 251 -1.90 -34.27 -36.19
C GLU A 251 -2.46 -34.14 -34.78
N GLN A 252 -2.07 -35.01 -33.83
CA GLN A 252 -2.65 -35.05 -32.49
C GLN A 252 -1.81 -34.33 -31.41
N ILE A 253 -0.55 -34.04 -31.67
CA ILE A 253 0.35 -33.38 -30.75
C ILE A 253 0.86 -32.06 -31.29
N ILE A 254 1.44 -32.07 -32.53
CA ILE A 254 2.14 -30.89 -33.05
C ILE A 254 1.12 -29.82 -33.47
N LYS A 255 0.15 -30.14 -34.32
CA LYS A 255 -0.88 -29.21 -34.76
C LYS A 255 -1.66 -28.59 -33.60
N PRO A 256 -2.19 -29.36 -32.62
CA PRO A 256 -2.87 -28.75 -31.47
C PRO A 256 -1.95 -27.86 -30.60
N LYS A 257 -0.66 -28.23 -30.49
CA LYS A 257 0.33 -27.39 -29.80
C LYS A 257 0.62 -26.09 -30.55
N ASP A 258 0.73 -26.13 -31.87
CA ASP A 258 0.94 -24.96 -32.70
C ASP A 258 -0.29 -24.05 -32.71
N GLU A 259 -1.51 -24.60 -32.77
CA GLU A 259 -2.77 -23.85 -32.65
C GLU A 259 -2.86 -23.17 -31.28
N LEU A 260 -2.53 -23.93 -30.21
CA LEU A 260 -2.47 -23.42 -28.85
C LEU A 260 -1.44 -22.29 -28.69
N ILE A 261 -0.25 -22.45 -29.29
CA ILE A 261 0.78 -21.40 -29.27
C ILE A 261 0.29 -20.15 -29.97
N GLN A 262 -0.41 -20.30 -31.10
CA GLN A 262 -0.98 -19.18 -31.85
C GLN A 262 -2.10 -18.48 -31.05
N GLU A 263 -2.99 -19.23 -30.43
CA GLU A 263 -4.05 -18.69 -29.59
C GLU A 263 -3.47 -17.95 -28.37
N LEU A 264 -2.48 -18.54 -27.68
CA LEU A 264 -1.75 -17.88 -26.59
C LEU A 264 -1.05 -16.60 -27.05
N TYR A 265 -0.51 -16.60 -28.24
CA TYR A 265 0.14 -15.41 -28.81
C TYR A 265 -0.88 -14.28 -29.07
N GLN A 266 -2.05 -14.61 -29.66
CA GLN A 266 -3.11 -13.63 -29.88
C GLN A 266 -3.69 -13.09 -28.57
N ASN A 267 -3.95 -13.95 -27.60
CA ASN A 267 -4.42 -13.56 -26.27
C ASN A 267 -3.40 -12.67 -25.53
N ASN A 268 -2.09 -12.97 -25.68
CA ASN A 268 -1.03 -12.10 -25.17
C ASN A 268 -1.02 -10.73 -25.86
N LEU A 269 -1.22 -10.67 -27.16
CA LEU A 269 -1.30 -9.43 -27.93
C LEU A 269 -2.49 -8.55 -27.50
N GLU A 270 -3.64 -9.15 -27.25
CA GLU A 270 -4.82 -8.43 -26.74
C GLU A 270 -4.62 -7.92 -25.33
N LEU A 271 -4.07 -8.76 -24.44
CA LEU A 271 -3.66 -8.36 -23.09
C LEU A 271 -2.62 -7.23 -23.11
N HIS A 272 -1.65 -7.30 -24.00
CA HIS A 272 -0.67 -6.23 -24.18
C HIS A 272 -1.29 -4.94 -24.72
N LYS A 273 -2.29 -5.00 -25.59
CA LYS A 273 -3.06 -3.81 -26.03
C LYS A 273 -3.85 -3.19 -24.89
N GLU A 274 -4.43 -3.99 -24.03
CA GLU A 274 -5.16 -3.51 -22.86
C GLU A 274 -4.23 -2.97 -21.76
N LEU A 275 -3.11 -3.65 -21.54
CA LEU A 275 -2.03 -3.20 -20.66
C LEU A 275 -1.28 -1.97 -21.19
N SER A 276 -1.26 -1.73 -22.52
CA SER A 276 -0.65 -0.54 -23.09
C SER A 276 -1.33 0.75 -22.67
N LYS A 277 -2.62 0.70 -22.36
CA LYS A 277 -3.35 1.82 -21.74
C LYS A 277 -2.84 2.13 -20.33
N GLN A 278 -2.16 1.17 -19.70
CA GLN A 278 -1.60 1.26 -18.34
C GLN A 278 -0.09 1.00 -18.31
N ALA A 279 0.62 1.23 -19.39
CA ALA A 279 2.04 0.90 -19.56
C ALA A 279 2.94 1.39 -18.39
N LYS A 280 2.64 2.57 -17.84
CA LYS A 280 3.33 3.13 -16.67
C LYS A 280 3.09 2.34 -15.38
N VAL A 281 2.02 1.54 -15.32
CA VAL A 281 1.63 0.77 -14.13
C VAL A 281 2.17 -0.67 -14.17
N VAL A 282 2.34 -1.20 -15.39
CA VAL A 282 2.79 -2.59 -15.61
C VAL A 282 4.18 -2.84 -15.00
N ASP A 283 5.12 -1.92 -15.21
CA ASP A 283 6.50 -2.06 -14.73
C ASP A 283 6.57 -2.08 -13.19
N ILE A 284 5.74 -1.24 -12.56
CA ILE A 284 5.58 -1.24 -11.10
C ILE A 284 4.96 -2.54 -10.62
N ALA A 285 3.88 -2.99 -11.27
CA ALA A 285 3.18 -4.20 -10.86
C ALA A 285 4.09 -5.43 -10.92
N VAL A 286 4.92 -5.54 -11.96
CA VAL A 286 5.90 -6.62 -12.12
C VAL A 286 6.98 -6.57 -11.01
N LYS A 287 7.54 -5.38 -10.74
CA LYS A 287 8.51 -5.19 -9.64
C LYS A 287 7.89 -5.52 -8.28
N TYR A 288 6.65 -5.08 -8.06
CA TYR A 288 5.93 -5.36 -6.81
C TYR A 288 5.64 -6.85 -6.61
N GLN A 289 5.26 -7.55 -7.63
CA GLN A 289 5.01 -8.98 -7.50
C GLN A 289 6.29 -9.74 -7.20
N LYS A 290 7.42 -9.29 -7.75
CA LYS A 290 8.74 -9.83 -7.43
C LYS A 290 9.00 -9.71 -5.93
N GLU A 291 8.97 -8.46 -5.41
CA GLU A 291 9.23 -8.17 -4.00
C GLU A 291 8.24 -8.92 -3.08
N LYS A 292 6.95 -8.91 -3.40
CA LYS A 292 5.92 -9.61 -2.61
C LYS A 292 6.13 -11.14 -2.59
N LYS A 293 6.55 -11.72 -3.71
CA LYS A 293 6.80 -13.16 -3.81
C LYS A 293 8.06 -13.56 -3.04
N ASP A 294 9.11 -12.76 -3.15
CA ASP A 294 10.36 -12.97 -2.43
C ASP A 294 10.15 -12.84 -0.92
N ILE A 295 9.49 -11.77 -0.47
CA ILE A 295 9.15 -11.55 0.95
C ILE A 295 8.19 -12.62 1.49
N LEU A 296 7.17 -13.05 0.72
CA LEU A 296 6.25 -14.11 1.16
C LEU A 296 6.94 -15.47 1.26
N ALA A 297 7.84 -15.78 0.34
CA ALA A 297 8.64 -17.01 0.39
C ALA A 297 9.55 -17.01 1.63
N GLU A 298 10.25 -15.89 1.86
CA GLU A 298 11.13 -15.69 3.02
C GLU A 298 10.35 -15.72 4.34
N ASN A 299 9.23 -15.04 4.45
CA ASN A 299 8.38 -15.02 5.65
C ASN A 299 7.76 -16.39 5.97
N ASN A 300 7.28 -17.12 4.97
CA ASN A 300 6.73 -18.46 5.20
C ASN A 300 7.82 -19.44 5.64
N GLU A 301 9.00 -19.26 5.12
CA GLU A 301 10.16 -20.06 5.49
C GLU A 301 10.64 -19.73 6.91
N LEU A 302 10.77 -18.45 7.24
CA LEU A 302 11.08 -18.00 8.60
C LEU A 302 10.02 -18.47 9.60
N LYS A 303 8.74 -18.42 9.28
CA LYS A 303 7.66 -18.97 10.13
C LYS A 303 7.78 -20.47 10.36
N ASN A 304 8.12 -21.22 9.32
CA ASN A 304 8.33 -22.66 9.44
C ASN A 304 9.61 -22.97 10.24
N LYS A 305 10.66 -22.16 10.06
CA LYS A 305 11.89 -22.25 10.89
C LYS A 305 11.60 -21.91 12.35
N CYS A 306 10.85 -20.84 12.64
CA CYS A 306 10.47 -20.49 14.01
C CYS A 306 9.62 -21.58 14.65
N LYS A 307 8.60 -22.11 13.96
CA LYS A 307 7.80 -23.24 14.48
C LYS A 307 8.63 -24.48 14.75
N ASN A 308 9.54 -24.80 13.85
CA ASN A 308 10.41 -25.97 14.03
C ASN A 308 11.37 -25.75 15.21
N ILE A 309 11.88 -24.53 15.39
CA ILE A 309 12.72 -24.14 16.51
C ILE A 309 11.92 -24.19 17.83
N GLU A 310 10.67 -23.67 17.86
CA GLU A 310 9.81 -23.75 19.05
C GLU A 310 9.54 -25.20 19.47
N ILE A 311 9.14 -26.05 18.53
CA ILE A 311 8.90 -27.49 18.79
C ILE A 311 10.18 -28.19 19.25
N GLU A 312 11.32 -27.80 18.68
CA GLU A 312 12.61 -28.36 19.08
C GLU A 312 13.05 -27.90 20.50
N TYR A 313 12.76 -26.63 20.85
CA TYR A 313 13.01 -26.14 22.21
C TYR A 313 12.10 -26.77 23.26
N GLU A 314 10.82 -26.98 22.96
CA GLU A 314 9.89 -27.69 23.84
C GLU A 314 10.34 -29.15 24.07
N ASN A 315 10.75 -29.85 23.01
CA ASN A 315 11.27 -31.20 23.11
C ASN A 315 12.62 -31.25 23.84
N LYS A 316 13.40 -30.16 23.81
CA LYS A 316 14.68 -30.07 24.57
C LYS A 316 14.47 -29.79 26.04
N LEU A 317 13.48 -29.00 26.42
CA LEU A 317 13.08 -28.76 27.79
C LEU A 317 12.65 -30.06 28.46
N ASP A 318 12.00 -30.95 27.73
CA ASP A 318 11.54 -32.25 28.27
C ASP A 318 12.63 -33.31 28.32
N LYS A 319 13.66 -33.17 27.51
CA LYS A 319 14.77 -34.15 27.45
C LYS A 319 16.06 -33.69 28.10
N MET A 320 16.01 -32.72 29.00
CA MET A 320 17.21 -32.14 29.63
C MET A 320 18.22 -33.19 30.11
N LYS A 321 19.35 -33.23 29.55
CA LYS A 321 20.73 -33.26 30.11
C LYS A 321 21.78 -34.13 29.38
N THR A 322 21.46 -35.03 28.52
CA THR A 322 22.50 -35.99 28.05
C THR A 322 22.85 -35.96 26.55
N ASP A 323 22.02 -35.41 25.70
CA ASP A 323 22.27 -35.49 24.23
C ASP A 323 22.40 -34.13 23.51
N TYR A 324 22.59 -33.04 24.27
CA TYR A 324 22.53 -31.67 23.74
C TYR A 324 23.54 -31.39 22.60
N GLU A 325 24.82 -31.81 22.80
CA GLU A 325 25.84 -31.55 21.76
C GLU A 325 25.65 -32.40 20.48
N ASN A 326 25.21 -33.62 20.60
CA ASN A 326 24.95 -34.48 19.44
C ASN A 326 23.69 -34.05 18.70
N GLU A 327 22.71 -33.55 19.41
CA GLU A 327 21.46 -33.05 18.84
C GLU A 327 21.67 -31.71 18.13
N ILE A 328 22.51 -30.80 18.69
CA ILE A 328 22.92 -29.55 18.04
C ILE A 328 23.64 -29.85 16.73
N LYS A 329 24.62 -30.74 16.67
CA LYS A 329 25.33 -31.12 15.44
C LYS A 329 24.40 -31.72 14.39
N SER A 330 23.41 -32.49 14.82
CA SER A 330 22.38 -33.04 13.92
C SER A 330 21.48 -31.95 13.35
N LYS A 331 21.20 -30.90 14.12
CA LYS A 331 20.34 -29.79 13.73
C LYS A 331 21.03 -28.80 12.81
N GLU A 332 22.31 -28.50 13.07
CA GLU A 332 23.13 -27.68 12.16
C GLU A 332 23.20 -28.30 10.76
N LYS A 333 23.34 -29.62 10.68
CA LYS A 333 23.33 -30.32 9.40
C LYS A 333 21.97 -30.28 8.68
N LYS A 334 20.85 -30.29 9.43
CA LYS A 334 19.51 -30.14 8.83
C LYS A 334 19.28 -28.72 8.35
N LEU A 335 19.76 -27.72 9.10
CA LEU A 335 19.67 -26.31 8.75
C LEU A 335 20.47 -26.01 7.47
N ASN A 336 21.70 -26.54 7.37
CA ASN A 336 22.52 -26.37 6.16
C ASN A 336 21.86 -26.99 4.92
N ASN A 337 21.21 -28.13 5.05
CA ASN A 337 20.46 -28.74 3.96
C ASN A 337 19.24 -27.87 3.55
N ILE A 338 18.59 -27.22 4.51
CA ILE A 338 17.48 -26.29 4.24
C ILE A 338 17.99 -25.02 3.55
N ILE A 339 19.15 -24.50 3.97
CA ILE A 339 19.82 -23.37 3.32
C ILE A 339 20.16 -23.72 1.85
N ASP A 340 20.73 -24.89 1.62
CA ASP A 340 21.04 -25.38 0.25
C ASP A 340 19.78 -25.53 -0.63
N ASP A 341 18.66 -25.94 -0.04
CA ASP A 341 17.39 -26.05 -0.80
C ASP A 341 16.74 -24.69 -1.06
N LEU A 342 16.98 -23.72 -0.17
CA LEU A 342 16.56 -22.33 -0.35
C LEU A 342 17.36 -21.60 -1.43
N ASP A 343 18.66 -21.78 -1.45
CA ASP A 343 19.50 -21.20 -2.49
C ASP A 343 19.10 -21.71 -3.88
N LYS A 344 18.75 -22.97 -4.01
CA LYS A 344 18.21 -23.52 -5.28
C LYS A 344 16.86 -22.90 -5.69
N GLU A 345 15.96 -22.65 -4.74
CA GLU A 345 14.67 -22.03 -5.04
C GLU A 345 14.81 -20.53 -5.38
N ASN A 346 15.71 -19.81 -4.70
CA ASN A 346 16.11 -18.45 -5.04
C ASN A 346 16.67 -18.37 -6.47
N ASP A 347 17.54 -19.29 -6.84
CA ASP A 347 18.08 -19.36 -8.19
C ASP A 347 17.00 -19.65 -9.26
N ARG A 348 15.99 -20.44 -8.93
CA ARG A 348 14.85 -20.70 -9.81
C ARG A 348 13.99 -19.46 -9.99
N LEU A 349 13.68 -18.76 -8.91
CA LEU A 349 12.92 -17.51 -8.92
C LEU A 349 13.65 -16.41 -9.72
N ASN A 350 14.93 -16.24 -9.51
CA ASN A 350 15.76 -15.28 -10.26
C ASN A 350 15.72 -15.52 -11.76
N ARG A 351 15.76 -16.80 -12.21
CA ARG A 351 15.64 -17.13 -13.64
C ARG A 351 14.27 -16.79 -14.23
N ILE A 352 13.18 -16.93 -13.46
CA ILE A 352 11.84 -16.52 -13.89
C ILE A 352 11.77 -14.99 -14.02
N ILE A 353 12.36 -14.28 -13.09
CA ILE A 353 12.42 -12.81 -13.07
C ILE A 353 13.18 -12.26 -14.28
N GLU A 354 14.34 -12.80 -14.61
CA GLU A 354 15.09 -12.37 -15.79
C GLU A 354 14.28 -12.55 -17.09
N ARG A 355 13.55 -13.66 -17.23
CA ARG A 355 12.63 -13.84 -18.37
C ARG A 355 11.51 -12.79 -18.41
N PHE A 356 10.98 -12.42 -17.25
CA PHE A 356 9.97 -11.36 -17.17
C PHE A 356 10.54 -10.00 -17.57
N LYS A 357 11.75 -9.65 -17.09
CA LYS A 357 12.44 -8.41 -17.49
C LYS A 357 12.63 -8.33 -19.01
N GLU A 358 13.14 -9.40 -19.64
CA GLU A 358 13.29 -9.46 -21.10
C GLU A 358 11.97 -9.27 -21.84
N THR A 359 10.88 -9.83 -21.33
CA THR A 359 9.55 -9.72 -21.94
C THR A 359 9.02 -8.28 -21.85
N VAL A 360 9.19 -7.65 -20.69
CA VAL A 360 8.79 -6.26 -20.46
C VAL A 360 9.64 -5.31 -21.30
N SER A 361 10.96 -5.52 -21.39
CA SER A 361 11.83 -4.70 -22.27
C SER A 361 11.40 -4.76 -23.73
N LYS A 362 11.13 -5.96 -24.26
CA LYS A 362 10.61 -6.12 -25.63
C LYS A 362 9.25 -5.44 -25.82
N PHE A 363 8.42 -5.45 -24.81
CA PHE A 363 7.13 -4.77 -24.85
C PHE A 363 7.27 -3.25 -24.86
N ILE A 364 8.19 -2.71 -24.02
CA ILE A 364 8.50 -1.27 -24.00
C ILE A 364 9.09 -0.82 -25.34
N GLU A 365 10.06 -1.58 -25.90
CA GLU A 365 10.62 -1.33 -27.22
C GLU A 365 9.51 -1.29 -28.29
N TRP A 366 8.57 -2.24 -28.26
CA TRP A 366 7.45 -2.26 -29.16
C TRP A 366 6.54 -1.03 -29.01
N ILE A 367 6.21 -0.62 -27.78
CA ILE A 367 5.46 0.62 -27.49
C ILE A 367 6.22 1.83 -28.04
N CYS A 368 7.50 1.96 -27.73
CA CYS A 368 8.33 3.06 -28.21
C CYS A 368 8.33 3.14 -29.76
N SER A 369 8.38 1.97 -30.42
CA SER A 369 8.31 1.90 -31.88
C SER A 369 6.97 2.34 -32.49
N LYS A 370 5.86 2.19 -31.74
CA LYS A 370 4.50 2.52 -32.21
C LYS A 370 4.05 3.94 -31.88
N PHE A 371 4.53 4.48 -30.76
CA PHE A 371 4.04 5.75 -30.21
C PHE A 371 5.08 6.88 -30.24
N THR A 372 6.17 6.74 -30.98
CA THR A 372 7.23 7.76 -31.11
C THR A 372 7.87 8.19 -29.76
N VAL A 373 7.89 7.31 -28.79
CA VAL A 373 8.55 7.53 -27.51
C VAL A 373 10.06 7.25 -27.66
N SER A 374 10.89 8.18 -27.24
CA SER A 374 12.31 8.25 -27.66
C SER A 374 13.25 7.20 -27.06
N SER A 375 12.92 6.56 -25.93
CA SER A 375 13.68 5.42 -25.36
C SER A 375 12.99 4.84 -24.10
N GLU A 376 13.33 3.59 -23.76
CA GLU A 376 12.94 2.95 -22.48
C GLU A 376 13.30 3.81 -21.28
N GLU A 377 14.52 4.35 -21.26
CA GLU A 377 15.00 5.22 -20.18
C GLU A 377 14.19 6.53 -20.06
N GLN A 378 13.67 7.07 -21.16
CA GLN A 378 12.83 8.26 -21.13
C GLN A 378 11.46 7.93 -20.53
N LEU A 379 10.88 6.80 -20.92
CA LEU A 379 9.61 6.32 -20.38
C LEU A 379 9.71 6.06 -18.87
N MET A 380 10.81 5.46 -18.43
CA MET A 380 11.07 5.19 -17.03
C MET A 380 11.32 6.48 -16.22
N ARG A 381 12.05 7.46 -16.78
CA ARG A 381 12.24 8.77 -16.13
C ARG A 381 10.94 9.55 -16.01
N ASP A 382 10.11 9.54 -17.04
CA ASP A 382 8.81 10.24 -17.03
C ASP A 382 7.86 9.57 -16.02
N PHE A 383 7.85 8.25 -15.95
CA PHE A 383 7.12 7.48 -14.97
C PHE A 383 7.59 7.78 -13.53
N GLN A 384 8.90 7.76 -13.26
CA GLN A 384 9.48 8.11 -11.95
C GLN A 384 9.10 9.53 -11.52
N LYS A 385 9.11 10.48 -12.47
CA LYS A 385 8.76 11.89 -12.21
C LYS A 385 7.26 12.08 -11.90
N GLU A 386 6.39 11.35 -12.60
CA GLU A 386 4.95 11.43 -12.40
C GLU A 386 4.47 10.72 -11.13
N THR A 387 5.08 9.60 -10.76
CA THR A 387 4.68 8.79 -9.62
C THR A 387 5.44 9.10 -8.34
N ASN A 388 6.54 9.87 -8.44
CA ASN A 388 7.49 10.13 -7.36
C ASN A 388 8.08 8.84 -6.74
N MET A 389 8.14 7.75 -7.52
CA MET A 389 8.71 6.46 -7.13
C MET A 389 10.16 6.36 -7.59
N ASN A 390 11.06 6.02 -6.69
CA ASN A 390 12.46 5.79 -7.00
C ASN A 390 12.72 4.27 -7.18
N PHE A 391 13.13 3.85 -8.37
CA PHE A 391 13.35 2.43 -8.71
C PHE A 391 14.75 1.91 -8.39
N ARG A 392 15.60 2.68 -7.72
CA ARG A 392 16.89 2.19 -7.23
C ARG A 392 16.69 1.37 -5.95
N VAL A 393 16.17 0.17 -6.09
CA VAL A 393 15.86 -0.72 -4.96
C VAL A 393 17.15 -1.30 -4.36
N GLU A 394 18.20 -1.51 -5.16
CA GLU A 394 19.42 -2.17 -4.70
C GLU A 394 20.25 -1.31 -3.72
N GLU A 395 20.31 0.01 -3.92
CA GLU A 395 21.09 0.89 -3.02
C GLU A 395 20.36 1.25 -1.70
N GLN A 396 19.04 1.14 -1.62
CA GLN A 396 18.28 1.48 -0.40
C GLN A 396 18.18 0.31 0.58
N ILE A 397 18.09 -0.92 0.10
CA ILE A 397 18.05 -2.11 0.97
C ILE A 397 19.36 -2.27 1.72
N ASP A 398 20.50 -2.13 1.03
CA ASP A 398 21.84 -2.20 1.67
C ASP A 398 22.07 -1.08 2.69
N SER A 399 21.51 0.12 2.46
CA SER A 399 21.66 1.25 3.38
C SER A 399 20.74 1.21 4.60
N GLU A 400 19.58 0.53 4.52
CA GLU A 400 18.70 0.31 5.65
C GLU A 400 19.16 -0.87 6.52
N ILE A 401 19.62 -1.96 5.92
CA ILE A 401 20.21 -3.10 6.65
C ILE A 401 21.46 -2.67 7.42
N LEU A 402 22.35 -1.88 6.80
CA LEU A 402 23.57 -1.38 7.46
C LEU A 402 23.29 -0.39 8.61
N LYS A 403 22.18 0.35 8.56
CA LYS A 403 21.76 1.24 9.67
C LYS A 403 21.17 0.48 10.84
N ASP A 404 20.42 -0.58 10.59
CA ASP A 404 19.86 -1.44 11.64
C ASP A 404 20.99 -2.21 12.36
N GLU A 405 22.04 -2.65 11.63
CA GLU A 405 23.23 -3.29 12.24
C GLU A 405 24.06 -2.31 13.08
N GLU A 406 24.20 -1.02 12.66
CA GLU A 406 24.89 0.01 13.46
C GLU A 406 24.11 0.47 14.69
N GLU A 407 22.77 0.45 14.67
CA GLU A 407 21.92 0.76 15.85
C GLU A 407 21.87 -0.39 16.85
N GLU A 408 21.93 -1.66 16.44
CA GLU A 408 22.01 -2.81 17.34
C GLU A 408 23.38 -2.93 18.03
N GLU A 409 24.49 -2.51 17.40
CA GLU A 409 25.81 -2.48 18.07
C GLU A 409 25.94 -1.35 19.11
N LEU A 410 25.15 -0.28 19.02
CA LEU A 410 25.19 0.85 19.97
C LEU A 410 24.37 0.62 21.24
N ASP A 411 23.43 -0.32 21.24
CA ASP A 411 22.63 -0.69 22.41
C ASP A 411 23.26 -1.83 23.26
N LEU A 412 24.42 -2.34 22.88
CA LEU A 412 25.18 -3.39 23.57
C LEU A 412 26.41 -2.89 24.34
N TRP A 413 26.53 -1.53 24.53
CA TRP A 413 27.57 -0.92 25.39
C TRP A 413 27.01 -0.03 26.48
#